data_e43890f1fd12ec3da418ed6c8168837e
#
_entry.id   e43890f1fd12ec3da418ed6c8168837e
#
_cell.length_a   1.000
_cell.length_b   1.000
_cell.length_c   1.000
_cell.angle_alpha   90.00
_cell.angle_beta   90.00
_cell.angle_gamma   90.00
#
_symmetry.space_group_name_H-M   'P 1'
#
loop_
_entity.id
_entity.type
_entity.pdbx_description
1 polymer ?
#
loop_
_entity_poly.entity_id
_entity_poly.type
_entity_poly.pdbx_seq_one_letter_code
_entity_poly.pdbx_strand_id
1 'polypeptide(L)'
;MSIEGVLNEGFITTTADKLINWARTGSMYPMSFGLACCAVEMMHAGAARYDIDRFGMLFRPSPRQSDLMIVAGTLCNKMGPALRKVYDQMAEPRWVLSMGSCANGGGYYHYSYSVVRGCDRIVPVDVYVPGCPPTAEALMYGIIQLQQKIRRTNTIARA
;
A
#
# COMPACT_ATOMS: atom_id res chain seq x y z
N MET A 1 -29.72 22.04 -25.04
CA MET A 1 -28.72 21.10 -24.50
C MET A 1 -29.36 19.72 -24.53
N SER A 2 -28.89 18.85 -25.40
CA SER A 2 -29.43 17.50 -25.57
C SER A 2 -29.07 16.69 -24.35
N ILE A 3 -30.05 15.98 -23.79
CA ILE A 3 -29.87 15.01 -22.67
C ILE A 3 -28.84 13.95 -23.03
N GLU A 4 -28.65 13.64 -24.30
CA GLU A 4 -27.64 12.70 -24.81
C GLU A 4 -26.19 13.13 -24.56
N GLY A 5 -25.89 14.44 -24.59
CA GLY A 5 -24.54 14.94 -24.31
C GLY A 5 -24.13 14.85 -22.81
N VAL A 6 -25.11 14.96 -21.91
CA VAL A 6 -24.89 14.85 -20.46
C VAL A 6 -24.71 13.38 -20.02
N LEU A 7 -25.36 12.48 -20.75
CA LEU A 7 -25.25 11.04 -20.47
C LEU A 7 -23.92 10.42 -20.96
N ASN A 8 -23.30 11.04 -21.97
CA ASN A 8 -22.20 10.36 -22.68
C ASN A 8 -20.81 10.52 -22.03
N GLU A 9 -20.54 11.57 -21.27
CA GLU A 9 -19.18 11.74 -20.71
C GLU A 9 -19.11 11.80 -19.18
N GLY A 10 -20.08 12.44 -18.51
CA GLY A 10 -19.99 12.61 -17.05
C GLY A 10 -20.54 11.45 -16.23
N PHE A 11 -21.70 10.92 -16.60
CA PHE A 11 -22.39 9.91 -15.79
C PHE A 11 -21.78 8.51 -15.96
N ILE A 12 -21.43 8.13 -17.17
CA ILE A 12 -20.86 6.80 -17.46
C ILE A 12 -19.44 6.69 -16.89
N THR A 13 -18.61 7.70 -17.03
CA THR A 13 -17.24 7.71 -16.47
C THR A 13 -17.24 7.69 -14.95
N THR A 14 -18.10 8.47 -14.30
CA THR A 14 -18.23 8.46 -12.83
C THR A 14 -18.72 7.11 -12.31
N THR A 15 -19.65 6.46 -13.00
CA THR A 15 -20.15 5.13 -12.62
C THR A 15 -19.09 4.06 -12.88
N ALA A 16 -18.35 4.12 -13.97
CA ALA A 16 -17.26 3.21 -14.28
C ALA A 16 -16.11 3.33 -13.27
N ASP A 17 -15.70 4.55 -12.91
CA ASP A 17 -14.69 4.78 -11.88
C ASP A 17 -15.09 4.20 -10.51
N LYS A 18 -16.33 4.38 -10.10
CA LYS A 18 -16.83 3.82 -8.84
C LYS A 18 -16.80 2.28 -8.86
N LEU A 19 -17.20 1.67 -9.97
CA LEU A 19 -17.20 0.22 -10.14
C LEU A 19 -15.77 -0.34 -10.13
N ILE A 20 -14.85 0.28 -10.86
CA ILE A 20 -13.44 -0.10 -10.91
C ILE A 20 -12.79 0.04 -9.53
N ASN A 21 -13.03 1.15 -8.83
CA ASN A 21 -12.47 1.38 -7.50
C ASN A 21 -13.06 0.44 -6.45
N TRP A 22 -14.35 0.09 -6.58
CA TRP A 22 -14.95 -0.94 -5.74
C TRP A 22 -14.28 -2.31 -5.95
N ALA A 23 -14.08 -2.73 -7.19
CA ALA A 23 -13.41 -3.99 -7.51
C ALA A 23 -11.96 -3.99 -7.00
N ARG A 24 -11.19 -2.91 -7.20
CA ARG A 24 -9.81 -2.78 -6.71
C ARG A 24 -9.71 -2.82 -5.20
N THR A 25 -10.62 -2.16 -4.48
CA THR A 25 -10.59 -2.18 -3.00
C THR A 25 -11.02 -3.50 -2.41
N GLY A 26 -11.82 -4.29 -3.11
CA GLY A 26 -12.25 -5.64 -2.69
C GLY A 26 -11.26 -6.76 -3.05
N SER A 27 -10.25 -6.47 -3.87
CA SER A 27 -9.25 -7.45 -4.31
C SER A 27 -7.89 -6.77 -4.40
N MET A 28 -7.26 -6.55 -3.25
CA MET A 28 -5.90 -6.01 -3.14
C MET A 28 -4.92 -7.11 -2.75
N TYR A 29 -3.84 -7.25 -3.50
CA TYR A 29 -2.81 -8.25 -3.23
C TYR A 29 -1.56 -7.58 -2.66
N PRO A 30 -1.36 -7.61 -1.32
CA PRO A 30 -0.20 -7.03 -0.70
C PRO A 30 1.06 -7.84 -1.02
N MET A 31 2.12 -7.15 -1.44
CA MET A 31 3.46 -7.67 -1.43
C MET A 31 4.08 -7.42 -0.07
N SER A 32 4.53 -8.49 0.58
CA SER A 32 5.20 -8.43 1.87
C SER A 32 6.68 -8.07 1.69
N PHE A 33 7.03 -6.80 1.89
CA PHE A 33 8.44 -6.38 1.98
C PHE A 33 8.86 -6.29 3.44
N GLY A 34 9.01 -7.47 4.06
CA GLY A 34 9.35 -7.62 5.47
C GLY A 34 10.84 -7.50 5.71
N LEU A 35 11.27 -6.49 6.48
CA LEU A 35 12.68 -6.20 6.71
C LEU A 35 13.10 -6.40 8.18
N ALA A 36 12.17 -6.29 9.13
CA ALA A 36 12.46 -6.38 10.56
C ALA A 36 11.20 -6.77 11.37
N CYS A 37 11.14 -6.37 12.64
CA CYS A 37 10.07 -6.74 13.58
C CYS A 37 8.65 -6.39 13.10
N CYS A 38 8.46 -5.33 12.33
CA CYS A 38 7.14 -5.01 11.74
C CYS A 38 6.61 -6.13 10.82
N ALA A 39 7.50 -6.91 10.21
CA ALA A 39 7.10 -8.06 9.40
C ALA A 39 6.38 -9.13 10.22
N VAL A 40 6.73 -9.30 11.50
CA VAL A 40 6.06 -10.27 12.39
C VAL A 40 4.63 -9.84 12.67
N GLU A 41 4.39 -8.54 12.92
CA GLU A 41 3.04 -8.00 13.08
C GLU A 41 2.24 -8.05 11.76
N MET A 42 2.89 -7.88 10.63
CA MET A 42 2.26 -8.07 9.32
C MET A 42 1.84 -9.54 9.12
N MET A 43 2.67 -10.51 9.52
CA MET A 43 2.30 -11.93 9.54
C MET A 43 1.14 -12.21 10.49
N HIS A 44 1.13 -11.57 11.66
CA HIS A 44 0.05 -11.68 12.63
C HIS A 44 -1.28 -11.17 12.07
N ALA A 45 -1.28 -10.09 11.28
CA ALA A 45 -2.47 -9.60 10.59
C ALA A 45 -3.04 -10.62 9.57
N GLY A 46 -2.16 -11.43 8.95
CA GLY A 46 -2.57 -12.54 8.07
C GLY A 46 -2.91 -13.84 8.80
N ALA A 47 -2.67 -13.93 10.12
CA ALA A 47 -2.96 -15.13 10.91
C ALA A 47 -4.44 -15.22 11.25
N ALA A 48 -4.86 -16.38 11.74
CA ALA A 48 -6.26 -16.74 11.98
C ALA A 48 -7.05 -15.77 12.86
N ARG A 49 -6.38 -15.04 13.78
CA ARG A 49 -7.06 -14.10 14.68
C ARG A 49 -7.63 -12.89 13.93
N TYR A 50 -6.88 -12.33 12.99
CA TYR A 50 -7.26 -11.11 12.25
C TYR A 50 -7.76 -11.42 10.86
N ASP A 51 -7.19 -12.43 10.23
CA ASP A 51 -7.64 -12.99 8.95
C ASP A 51 -7.89 -11.89 7.89
N ILE A 52 -6.80 -11.25 7.47
CA ILE A 52 -6.85 -10.17 6.48
C ILE A 52 -7.45 -10.63 5.14
N ASP A 53 -7.44 -11.95 4.86
CA ASP A 53 -7.99 -12.53 3.65
C ASP A 53 -9.50 -12.24 3.51
N ARG A 54 -10.24 -12.15 4.61
CA ARG A 54 -11.68 -11.79 4.61
C ARG A 54 -11.96 -10.39 4.05
N PHE A 55 -10.94 -9.52 4.01
CA PHE A 55 -11.02 -8.20 3.36
C PHE A 55 -10.64 -8.22 1.89
N GLY A 56 -10.46 -9.40 1.30
CA GLY A 56 -10.05 -9.57 -0.08
C GLY A 56 -8.56 -9.35 -0.32
N MET A 57 -7.73 -9.60 0.71
CA MET A 57 -6.29 -9.37 0.66
C MET A 57 -5.54 -10.67 0.86
N LEU A 58 -4.79 -11.07 -0.13
CA LEU A 58 -3.93 -12.24 -0.06
C LEU A 58 -2.49 -11.83 -0.32
N PHE A 59 -1.59 -12.13 0.59
CA PHE A 59 -0.16 -11.87 0.44
C PHE A 59 0.41 -12.60 -0.77
N ARG A 60 1.14 -11.85 -1.61
CA ARG A 60 1.82 -12.39 -2.78
C ARG A 60 3.33 -12.15 -2.69
N PRO A 61 4.16 -13.16 -3.03
CA PRO A 61 5.63 -13.03 -2.98
C PRO A 61 6.19 -12.28 -4.20
N SER A 62 5.46 -12.23 -5.31
CA SER A 62 5.93 -11.62 -6.55
C SER A 62 5.40 -10.20 -6.72
N PRO A 63 6.26 -9.21 -7.04
CA PRO A 63 5.82 -7.84 -7.30
C PRO A 63 4.89 -7.74 -8.52
N ARG A 64 5.04 -8.62 -9.49
CA ARG A 64 4.20 -8.64 -10.71
C ARG A 64 2.77 -9.10 -10.44
N GLN A 65 2.51 -9.73 -9.30
CA GLN A 65 1.21 -10.24 -8.88
C GLN A 65 0.61 -9.41 -7.73
N SER A 66 1.21 -8.27 -7.42
CA SER A 66 0.84 -7.46 -6.25
C SER A 66 0.49 -6.04 -6.66
N ASP A 67 -0.49 -5.47 -5.98
CA ASP A 67 -0.99 -4.11 -6.21
C ASP A 67 -0.56 -3.15 -5.09
N LEU A 68 -0.31 -3.68 -3.90
CA LEU A 68 0.11 -2.95 -2.71
C LEU A 68 1.46 -3.44 -2.23
N MET A 69 2.40 -2.53 -1.99
CA MET A 69 3.66 -2.83 -1.30
C MET A 69 3.55 -2.41 0.16
N ILE A 70 3.77 -3.34 1.09
CA ILE A 70 3.88 -3.03 2.53
C ILE A 70 5.36 -3.08 2.91
N VAL A 71 5.93 -1.91 3.18
CA VAL A 71 7.31 -1.80 3.66
C VAL A 71 7.29 -1.92 5.18
N ALA A 72 7.66 -3.09 5.69
CA ALA A 72 7.54 -3.46 7.10
C ALA A 72 8.91 -3.64 7.76
N GLY A 73 9.49 -2.57 8.27
CA GLY A 73 10.73 -2.61 9.04
C GLY A 73 11.78 -1.59 8.62
N THR A 74 12.98 -1.77 9.16
CA THR A 74 14.11 -0.86 8.96
C THR A 74 14.70 -1.02 7.57
N LEU A 75 14.71 0.05 6.79
CA LEU A 75 15.29 0.07 5.46
C LEU A 75 16.75 0.50 5.53
N CYS A 76 17.66 -0.40 5.19
CA CYS A 76 19.08 -0.10 5.11
C CYS A 76 19.47 0.46 3.73
N ASN A 77 20.55 1.26 3.68
CA ASN A 77 21.06 1.86 2.44
C ASN A 77 21.34 0.81 1.35
N LYS A 78 21.86 -0.37 1.74
CA LYS A 78 22.12 -1.47 0.79
C LYS A 78 20.83 -2.10 0.24
N MET A 79 19.73 -2.04 1.01
CA MET A 79 18.42 -2.58 0.59
C MET A 79 17.61 -1.56 -0.22
N GLY A 80 17.93 -0.27 -0.13
CA GLY A 80 17.24 0.79 -0.86
C GLY A 80 17.10 0.53 -2.36
N PRO A 81 18.18 0.21 -3.09
CA PRO A 81 18.11 -0.12 -4.51
C PRO A 81 17.22 -1.34 -4.82
N ALA A 82 17.22 -2.35 -3.93
CA ALA A 82 16.36 -3.52 -4.07
C ALA A 82 14.88 -3.15 -3.90
N LEU A 83 14.54 -2.31 -2.90
CA LEU A 83 13.19 -1.79 -2.71
C LEU A 83 12.70 -1.07 -3.97
N ARG A 84 13.53 -0.17 -4.52
CA ARG A 84 13.19 0.57 -5.74
C ARG A 84 12.96 -0.37 -6.93
N LYS A 85 13.86 -1.34 -7.13
CA LYS A 85 13.74 -2.31 -8.22
C LYS A 85 12.46 -3.14 -8.12
N VAL A 86 12.10 -3.56 -6.91
CA VAL A 86 10.87 -4.32 -6.67
C VAL A 86 9.64 -3.45 -6.92
N TYR A 87 9.66 -2.18 -6.48
CA TYR A 87 8.58 -1.23 -6.75
C TYR A 87 8.38 -1.00 -8.26
N ASP A 88 9.46 -0.85 -9.02
CA ASP A 88 9.38 -0.64 -10.47
C ASP A 88 8.86 -1.89 -11.22
N GLN A 89 8.96 -3.07 -10.61
CA GLN A 89 8.42 -4.32 -11.17
C GLN A 89 6.93 -4.53 -10.89
N MET A 90 6.33 -3.74 -10.01
CA MET A 90 4.89 -3.79 -9.75
C MET A 90 4.12 -3.18 -10.92
N ALA A 91 3.02 -3.82 -11.29
CA ALA A 91 2.11 -3.28 -12.30
C ALA A 91 1.35 -2.05 -11.76
N GLU A 92 1.00 -1.14 -12.65
CA GLU A 92 0.11 -0.02 -12.30
C GLU A 92 -1.37 -0.45 -12.42
N PRO A 93 -2.26 0.04 -11.56
CA PRO A 93 -2.02 0.96 -10.44
C PRO A 93 -1.38 0.26 -9.23
N ARG A 94 -0.45 0.95 -8.58
CA ARG A 94 0.31 0.45 -7.43
C ARG A 94 0.28 1.44 -6.29
N TRP A 95 0.25 0.92 -5.05
CA TRP A 95 0.23 1.72 -3.83
C TRP A 95 1.32 1.24 -2.88
N VAL A 96 1.77 2.15 -2.00
CA VAL A 96 2.79 1.85 -1.00
C VAL A 96 2.27 2.24 0.38
N LEU A 97 2.34 1.30 1.31
CA LEU A 97 2.05 1.49 2.72
C LEU A 97 3.35 1.35 3.51
N SER A 98 3.71 2.41 4.22
CA SER A 98 4.87 2.42 5.11
C SER A 98 4.44 2.02 6.52
N MET A 99 4.95 0.87 7.00
CA MET A 99 4.58 0.30 8.30
C MET A 99 5.68 0.48 9.32
N GLY A 100 5.37 1.22 10.36
CA GLY A 100 6.22 1.41 11.53
C GLY A 100 7.20 2.57 11.42
N SER A 101 7.70 3.01 12.57
CA SER A 101 8.54 4.20 12.67
C SER A 101 9.84 4.10 11.86
N CYS A 102 10.40 2.89 11.73
CA CYS A 102 11.63 2.68 10.95
C CYS A 102 11.42 2.94 9.46
N ALA A 103 10.34 2.41 8.88
CA ALA A 103 10.01 2.66 7.48
C ALA A 103 9.56 4.11 7.26
N ASN A 104 8.85 4.71 8.21
CA ASN A 104 8.33 6.07 8.11
C ASN A 104 9.42 7.14 8.13
N GLY A 105 10.46 6.97 8.97
CA GLY A 105 11.48 8.03 9.12
C GLY A 105 12.79 7.56 9.74
N GLY A 106 13.09 6.24 9.71
CA GLY A 106 14.27 5.68 10.35
C GLY A 106 14.06 5.27 11.82
N GLY A 107 13.01 5.80 12.48
CA GLY A 107 12.61 5.44 13.83
C GLY A 107 13.74 5.52 14.85
N TYR A 108 13.91 4.47 15.63
CA TYR A 108 14.96 4.37 16.64
C TYR A 108 16.38 4.45 16.06
N TYR A 109 16.54 4.07 14.77
CA TYR A 109 17.83 4.05 14.06
C TYR A 109 18.03 5.26 13.14
N HIS A 110 17.31 6.35 13.35
CA HIS A 110 17.32 7.53 12.49
C HIS A 110 18.73 8.11 12.24
N TYR A 111 19.58 8.10 13.27
CA TYR A 111 20.95 8.62 13.18
C TYR A 111 21.99 7.57 12.78
N SER A 112 21.57 6.33 12.50
CA SER A 112 22.50 5.31 12.01
C SER A 112 23.02 5.63 10.61
N TYR A 113 24.30 5.40 10.38
CA TYR A 113 24.94 5.59 9.07
C TYR A 113 24.42 4.62 8.00
N SER A 114 23.84 3.49 8.38
CA SER A 114 23.42 2.43 7.47
C SER A 114 21.93 2.47 7.12
N VAL A 115 21.13 3.30 7.78
CA VAL A 115 19.67 3.31 7.67
C VAL A 115 19.18 4.48 6.82
N VAL A 116 18.23 4.20 5.93
CA VAL A 116 17.51 5.22 5.17
C VAL A 116 16.47 5.88 6.07
N ARG A 117 16.50 7.20 6.12
CA ARG A 117 15.60 8.00 6.96
C ARG A 117 14.24 8.19 6.31
N GLY A 118 13.49 7.08 6.18
CA GLY A 118 12.18 7.01 5.54
C GLY A 118 12.22 6.37 4.16
N CYS A 119 11.31 5.44 3.91
CA CYS A 119 11.19 4.77 2.62
C CYS A 119 10.62 5.70 1.52
N ASP A 120 9.98 6.80 1.91
CA ASP A 120 9.48 7.86 1.04
C ASP A 120 10.58 8.57 0.21
N ARG A 121 11.82 8.46 0.64
CA ARG A 121 12.99 8.94 -0.12
C ARG A 121 13.30 8.09 -1.36
N ILE A 122 12.76 6.87 -1.41
CA ILE A 122 13.05 5.90 -2.48
C ILE A 122 11.81 5.61 -3.30
N VAL A 123 10.65 5.44 -2.65
CA VAL A 123 9.36 5.13 -3.29
C VAL A 123 8.29 6.07 -2.77
N PRO A 124 7.31 6.47 -3.60
CA PRO A 124 6.19 7.29 -3.12
C PRO A 124 5.33 6.50 -2.13
N VAL A 125 5.01 7.09 -0.99
CA VAL A 125 4.20 6.46 0.06
C VAL A 125 2.79 7.05 0.06
N ASP A 126 1.79 6.17 0.08
CA ASP A 126 0.38 6.56 0.10
C ASP A 126 -0.19 6.69 1.49
N VAL A 127 0.21 5.79 2.40
CA VAL A 127 -0.27 5.75 3.79
C VAL A 127 0.89 5.41 4.72
N TYR A 128 0.95 6.10 5.86
CA TYR A 128 1.89 5.84 6.94
C TYR A 128 1.18 5.23 8.13
N VAL A 129 1.70 4.12 8.66
CA VAL A 129 1.20 3.49 9.88
C VAL A 129 2.23 3.68 10.99
N PRO A 130 1.95 4.48 12.02
CA PRO A 130 2.87 4.71 13.13
C PRO A 130 2.90 3.53 14.10
N GLY A 131 4.03 3.36 14.77
CA GLY A 131 4.24 2.34 15.81
C GLY A 131 5.64 1.72 15.73
N CYS A 132 6.03 0.98 16.78
CA CYS A 132 7.34 0.30 16.81
C CYS A 132 7.28 -0.99 17.62
N PRO A 133 6.80 -2.09 17.01
CA PRO A 133 6.00 -2.18 15.79
C PRO A 133 4.56 -1.67 16.01
N PRO A 134 3.84 -1.27 14.96
CA PRO A 134 2.41 -1.04 15.06
C PRO A 134 1.70 -2.38 15.29
N THR A 135 0.58 -2.37 16.00
CA THR A 135 -0.26 -3.56 16.17
C THR A 135 -0.90 -3.99 14.86
N ALA A 136 -1.34 -5.26 14.79
CA ALA A 136 -2.05 -5.76 13.62
C ALA A 136 -3.32 -4.93 13.31
N GLU A 137 -4.03 -4.46 14.35
CA GLU A 137 -5.19 -3.57 14.19
C GLU A 137 -4.81 -2.22 13.57
N ALA A 138 -3.66 -1.65 13.97
CA ALA A 138 -3.17 -0.40 13.40
C ALA A 138 -2.82 -0.57 11.91
N LEU A 139 -2.24 -1.72 11.53
CA LEU A 139 -1.99 -2.05 10.13
C LEU A 139 -3.31 -2.19 9.36
N MET A 140 -4.29 -2.90 9.89
CA MET A 140 -5.61 -3.05 9.27
C MET A 140 -6.31 -1.69 9.10
N TYR A 141 -6.21 -0.82 10.08
CA TYR A 141 -6.72 0.55 9.96
C TYR A 141 -6.03 1.33 8.84
N GLY A 142 -4.71 1.22 8.73
CA GLY A 142 -3.94 1.82 7.63
C GLY A 142 -4.40 1.33 6.25
N ILE A 143 -4.70 0.04 6.13
CA ILE A 143 -5.24 -0.56 4.92
C ILE A 143 -6.63 -0.02 4.60
N ILE A 144 -7.52 0.11 5.60
CA ILE A 144 -8.85 0.70 5.42
C ILE A 144 -8.73 2.16 4.95
N GLN A 145 -7.79 2.94 5.49
CA GLN A 145 -7.52 4.30 5.03
C GLN A 145 -7.06 4.33 3.57
N LEU A 146 -6.22 3.38 3.17
CA LEU A 146 -5.80 3.24 1.77
C LEU A 146 -6.99 2.92 0.86
N GLN A 147 -7.85 1.98 1.27
CA GLN A 147 -9.07 1.66 0.52
C GLN A 147 -9.98 2.88 0.35
N GLN A 148 -10.13 3.70 1.40
CA GLN A 148 -10.88 4.96 1.31
C GLN A 148 -10.24 5.96 0.35
N LYS A 149 -8.91 6.05 0.36
CA LYS A 149 -8.15 6.89 -0.58
C LYS A 149 -8.41 6.45 -2.02
N ILE A 150 -8.33 5.16 -2.30
CA ILE A 150 -8.58 4.58 -3.64
C ILE A 150 -10.01 4.88 -4.11
N ARG A 151 -11.00 4.70 -3.24
CA ARG A 151 -12.43 4.98 -3.57
C ARG A 151 -12.70 6.43 -3.93
N ARG A 152 -11.89 7.38 -3.40
CA ARG A 152 -12.01 8.82 -3.66
C ARG A 152 -11.21 9.28 -4.87
N THR A 153 -10.35 8.45 -5.41
CA THR A 153 -9.47 8.81 -6.52
C THR A 153 -10.16 8.51 -7.85
N ASN A 154 -10.17 9.48 -8.77
CA ASN A 154 -10.61 9.25 -10.14
C ASN A 154 -9.50 8.50 -10.89
N THR A 155 -9.71 7.23 -11.15
CA THR A 155 -8.67 6.33 -11.65
C THR A 155 -8.51 6.43 -13.17
N ILE A 156 -9.60 6.69 -13.89
CA ILE A 156 -9.59 6.82 -15.35
C ILE A 156 -8.89 8.12 -15.78
N ALA A 157 -8.98 9.18 -14.97
CA ALA A 157 -8.33 10.46 -15.25
C ALA A 157 -6.80 10.47 -14.99
N ARG A 158 -6.23 9.38 -14.46
CA ARG A 158 -4.79 9.24 -14.18
C ARG A 158 -4.03 8.43 -15.23
N ALA A 159 -4.71 7.89 -16.23
CA ALA A 159 -4.09 7.16 -17.34
C ALA A 159 -3.41 8.10 -18.32
#